data_253368c0b054cb42539e43f76c7a79be
#
_entry.id   253368c0b054cb42539e43f76c7a79be
#
_cell.length_a   1.000
_cell.length_b   1.000
_cell.length_c   1.000
_cell.angle_alpha   90.00
_cell.angle_beta   90.00
_cell.angle_gamma   90.00
#
_symmetry.space_group_name_H-M   'P 1'
#
loop_
_entity.id
_entity.type
_entity.pdbx_description
1 polymer ?
#
loop_
_entity_poly.entity_id
_entity_poly.type
_entity_poly.pdbx_seq_one_letter_code
_entity_poly.pdbx_strand_id
1 'polypeptide(L)'
;MANLWKALMASPFVLGAALSNSAVAAETVSVDALSNSDSIQLAQVTSVSELSDVLPSDWAYTALQRLVEEYGCLEGYPDRSYRGNRAMTRYEFAAGLNACLDVIVQLIGPDGNSELETIKRLQEEFAAELATIRGRVDTLEADVAELEANQFSTTTKLKGQLDAHLVIPFDTDVQVDTDADGIADTDADEVTFEYRTRLNLDTSFTGEDRLRTRLQFGDSNNSATGIPGNLARDGGTGNNVVIDDVYYSFPVGSRVSGIIAANSIVSDDFVSSTIVPFDGPSVGDYGGPQFYDQLGIGGNSLGVGFNVALTENLIFDAGYATGAGQDASQGIFDEYEYIFQLNYLSDGIIDAAVTYMGGSSDALNDEDEIIAGLLSLDFGGFELAGYYADQDGDDSYQFGAALPNLLGDGVGIYYTQDFDDNEVIEGYMSAKINKYWTLTPSVIYGNPDGGDNDGLYGVVRSTFKF
;
A
#
# COMPACT_ATOMS: atom_id res chain seq x y z
N MET A 1 -6.22 -1.85 -17.96
CA MET A 1 -6.53 -1.41 -16.57
C MET A 1 -5.90 -2.35 -15.51
N ALA A 2 -5.90 -3.66 -15.70
CA ALA A 2 -5.29 -4.60 -14.73
C ALA A 2 -3.76 -4.43 -14.58
N ASN A 3 -3.04 -4.11 -15.65
CA ASN A 3 -1.58 -3.99 -15.63
C ASN A 3 -1.08 -2.64 -15.11
N LEU A 4 -1.87 -1.57 -15.26
CA LEU A 4 -1.59 -0.31 -14.58
C LEU A 4 -1.61 -0.49 -13.06
N TRP A 5 -2.44 -1.42 -12.58
CA TRP A 5 -2.49 -1.81 -11.18
C TRP A 5 -1.25 -2.56 -10.71
N LYS A 6 -0.67 -3.44 -11.55
CA LYS A 6 0.59 -4.14 -11.20
C LYS A 6 1.76 -3.15 -11.09
N ALA A 7 1.89 -2.22 -12.03
CA ALA A 7 2.91 -1.19 -12.00
C ALA A 7 2.77 -0.24 -10.80
N LEU A 8 1.55 0.18 -10.52
CA LEU A 8 1.23 1.01 -9.38
C LEU A 8 1.41 0.27 -8.04
N MET A 9 1.32 -1.06 -8.01
CA MET A 9 1.52 -1.88 -6.81
C MET A 9 2.98 -2.27 -6.58
N ALA A 10 3.82 -2.32 -7.63
CA ALA A 10 5.24 -2.59 -7.54
C ALA A 10 6.06 -1.37 -7.12
N SER A 11 5.58 -0.16 -7.43
CA SER A 11 6.20 1.06 -6.94
C SER A 11 5.97 1.22 -5.44
N PRO A 12 7.00 1.43 -4.63
CA PRO A 12 6.82 1.74 -3.20
C PRO A 12 5.91 2.94 -2.96
N PHE A 13 5.62 3.74 -4.00
CA PHE A 13 4.76 4.92 -3.96
C PHE A 13 3.26 4.66 -4.01
N VAL A 14 2.78 3.49 -4.46
CA VAL A 14 1.37 3.30 -4.81
C VAL A 14 0.61 2.32 -3.93
N LEU A 15 1.24 1.70 -2.96
CA LEU A 15 0.55 0.80 -2.03
C LEU A 15 -0.58 1.46 -1.19
N GLY A 16 -0.82 2.76 -1.36
CA GLY A 16 -1.87 3.53 -0.66
C GLY A 16 -3.19 3.71 -1.41
N ALA A 17 -3.23 3.51 -2.73
CA ALA A 17 -4.38 3.93 -3.54
C ALA A 17 -5.39 2.80 -3.86
N ALA A 18 -5.12 1.56 -3.50
CA ALA A 18 -5.85 0.39 -4.00
C ALA A 18 -7.08 -0.07 -3.18
N LEU A 19 -7.57 0.70 -2.22
CA LEU A 19 -8.73 0.32 -1.40
C LEU A 19 -9.83 1.39 -1.32
N SER A 20 -10.03 2.21 -2.34
CA SER A 20 -11.23 3.05 -2.42
C SER A 20 -12.21 2.50 -3.46
N ASN A 21 -13.12 1.63 -3.02
CA ASN A 21 -14.43 1.53 -3.66
C ASN A 21 -15.04 2.93 -3.68
N SER A 22 -15.47 3.37 -4.85
CA SER A 22 -16.16 4.61 -5.10
C SER A 22 -17.21 4.91 -4.02
N ALA A 23 -16.84 5.69 -3.04
CA ALA A 23 -17.80 6.43 -2.24
C ALA A 23 -18.20 7.63 -3.11
N VAL A 24 -19.41 7.59 -3.63
CA VAL A 24 -20.10 8.80 -4.12
C VAL A 24 -19.99 9.83 -3.01
N ALA A 25 -19.42 10.99 -3.31
CA ALA A 25 -19.31 12.10 -2.40
C ALA A 25 -20.72 12.39 -1.83
N ALA A 26 -20.93 12.05 -0.59
CA ALA A 26 -22.08 12.58 0.16
C ALA A 26 -21.73 14.04 0.43
N GLU A 27 -22.46 14.95 -0.18
CA GLU A 27 -22.47 16.35 0.23
C GLU A 27 -22.71 16.36 1.75
N THR A 28 -21.75 16.87 2.50
CA THR A 28 -21.91 17.11 3.93
C THR A 28 -22.91 18.23 4.10
N VAL A 29 -24.18 17.88 4.27
CA VAL A 29 -25.19 18.82 4.71
C VAL A 29 -24.86 19.18 6.16
N SER A 30 -24.51 20.43 6.42
CA SER A 30 -24.22 20.89 7.78
C SER A 30 -25.46 20.74 8.66
N VAL A 31 -25.26 20.37 9.93
CA VAL A 31 -26.35 20.19 10.92
C VAL A 31 -27.22 21.46 11.08
N ASP A 32 -26.65 22.64 10.80
CA ASP A 32 -27.38 23.92 10.81
C ASP A 32 -28.39 24.06 9.65
N ALA A 33 -28.24 23.31 8.56
CA ALA A 33 -29.22 23.28 7.47
C ALA A 33 -30.44 22.41 7.79
N LEU A 34 -30.30 21.47 8.74
CA LEU A 34 -31.40 20.59 9.17
C LEU A 34 -32.27 21.22 10.25
N SER A 35 -31.78 22.27 10.96
CA SER A 35 -32.57 22.94 12.01
C SER A 35 -33.53 24.00 11.49
N ASN A 36 -33.46 24.38 10.21
CA ASN A 36 -34.34 25.38 9.56
C ASN A 36 -35.20 24.82 8.42
N SER A 37 -35.31 23.49 8.28
CA SER A 37 -36.28 22.93 7.36
C SER A 37 -37.66 22.95 8.03
N ASP A 38 -38.51 23.85 7.56
CA ASP A 38 -39.97 23.66 7.63
C ASP A 38 -40.25 22.20 7.28
N SER A 39 -41.09 21.56 8.08
CA SER A 39 -41.47 20.15 7.98
C SER A 39 -41.48 19.68 6.53
N ILE A 40 -40.51 18.82 6.18
CA ILE A 40 -40.54 18.06 4.90
C ILE A 40 -41.78 17.18 5.06
N GLN A 41 -42.91 17.63 4.50
CA GLN A 41 -44.01 16.72 4.21
C GLN A 41 -43.49 15.79 3.17
N LEU A 42 -43.07 14.59 3.61
CA LEU A 42 -42.85 13.47 2.69
C LEU A 42 -44.15 13.32 1.93
N ALA A 43 -44.13 13.55 0.63
CA ALA A 43 -45.31 13.42 -0.21
C ALA A 43 -45.72 11.96 -0.19
N GLN A 44 -46.71 11.64 0.66
CA GLN A 44 -47.27 10.33 0.79
C GLN A 44 -47.87 9.93 -0.58
N VAL A 45 -47.45 8.78 -1.11
CA VAL A 45 -48.01 8.25 -2.35
C VAL A 45 -49.42 7.80 -2.05
N THR A 46 -50.41 8.42 -2.71
CA THR A 46 -51.84 8.14 -2.51
C THR A 46 -52.43 7.29 -3.62
N SER A 47 -51.74 7.11 -4.73
CA SER A 47 -52.12 6.22 -5.82
C SER A 47 -50.91 5.45 -6.36
N VAL A 48 -51.13 4.19 -6.74
CA VAL A 48 -50.07 3.35 -7.34
C VAL A 48 -49.53 3.94 -8.63
N SER A 49 -50.33 4.78 -9.32
CA SER A 49 -49.90 5.47 -10.52
C SER A 49 -48.86 6.58 -10.31
N GLU A 50 -48.60 6.96 -9.04
CA GLU A 50 -47.54 7.89 -8.67
C GLU A 50 -46.18 7.20 -8.53
N LEU A 51 -46.15 5.86 -8.46
CA LEU A 51 -44.92 5.09 -8.43
C LEU A 51 -44.30 5.02 -9.83
N SER A 52 -43.10 5.56 -9.98
CA SER A 52 -42.45 5.76 -11.29
C SER A 52 -42.02 4.46 -11.98
N ASP A 53 -41.89 3.36 -11.24
CA ASP A 53 -41.38 2.07 -11.67
C ASP A 53 -42.42 0.94 -11.60
N VAL A 54 -43.73 1.29 -11.46
CA VAL A 54 -44.84 0.32 -11.45
C VAL A 54 -45.78 0.65 -12.65
N LEU A 55 -45.87 -0.28 -13.58
CA LEU A 55 -46.73 -0.11 -14.76
C LEU A 55 -48.06 -0.88 -14.60
N PRO A 56 -49.14 -0.39 -15.20
CA PRO A 56 -50.43 -1.13 -15.19
C PRO A 56 -50.38 -2.54 -15.78
N SER A 57 -49.33 -2.83 -16.58
CA SER A 57 -49.07 -4.17 -17.12
C SER A 57 -48.36 -5.12 -16.15
N ASP A 58 -47.87 -4.62 -15.02
CA ASP A 58 -47.16 -5.46 -14.07
C ASP A 58 -48.11 -6.37 -13.32
N TRP A 59 -47.72 -7.63 -13.13
CA TRP A 59 -48.55 -8.63 -12.48
C TRP A 59 -48.96 -8.25 -11.05
N ALA A 60 -48.14 -7.45 -10.38
CA ALA A 60 -48.37 -6.99 -9.01
C ALA A 60 -49.18 -5.69 -8.92
N TYR A 61 -49.49 -5.02 -10.04
CA TYR A 61 -50.13 -3.71 -10.06
C TYR A 61 -51.41 -3.66 -9.24
N THR A 62 -52.34 -4.61 -9.46
CA THR A 62 -53.63 -4.67 -8.78
C THR A 62 -53.49 -4.93 -7.27
N ALA A 63 -52.51 -5.75 -6.87
CA ALA A 63 -52.23 -6.00 -5.46
C ALA A 63 -51.64 -4.75 -4.78
N LEU A 64 -50.71 -4.07 -5.42
CA LEU A 64 -50.13 -2.82 -4.94
C LEU A 64 -51.17 -1.71 -4.88
N GLN A 65 -52.06 -1.63 -5.87
CA GLN A 65 -53.15 -0.67 -5.88
C GLN A 65 -54.03 -0.78 -4.63
N ARG A 66 -54.38 -1.99 -4.23
CA ARG A 66 -55.15 -2.21 -2.98
C ARG A 66 -54.37 -1.79 -1.73
N LEU A 67 -53.08 -2.14 -1.65
CA LEU A 67 -52.24 -1.80 -0.51
C LEU A 67 -52.02 -0.31 -0.35
N VAL A 68 -51.90 0.44 -1.47
CA VAL A 68 -51.71 1.88 -1.49
C VAL A 68 -53.03 2.66 -1.34
N GLU A 69 -54.04 2.32 -2.18
CA GLU A 69 -55.24 3.14 -2.33
C GLU A 69 -56.37 2.71 -1.39
N GLU A 70 -56.54 1.40 -1.14
CA GLU A 70 -57.64 0.87 -0.32
C GLU A 70 -57.24 0.74 1.16
N TYR A 71 -56.01 0.23 1.40
CA TYR A 71 -55.55 0.00 2.76
C TYR A 71 -54.64 1.13 3.27
N GLY A 72 -54.00 1.90 2.38
CA GLY A 72 -53.12 3.02 2.75
C GLY A 72 -51.92 2.60 3.59
N CYS A 73 -51.47 1.35 3.47
CA CYS A 73 -50.42 0.77 4.29
C CYS A 73 -49.06 0.64 3.61
N LEU A 74 -48.97 1.04 2.33
CA LEU A 74 -47.76 1.02 1.53
C LEU A 74 -47.59 2.38 0.86
N GLU A 75 -46.44 3.02 1.02
CA GLU A 75 -46.19 4.39 0.54
C GLU A 75 -45.09 4.49 -0.52
N GLY A 76 -44.35 3.43 -0.79
CA GLY A 76 -43.17 3.47 -1.65
C GLY A 76 -41.97 4.16 -1.00
N TYR A 77 -40.88 4.33 -1.78
CA TYR A 77 -39.70 5.06 -1.35
C TYR A 77 -39.85 6.59 -1.53
N PRO A 78 -39.06 7.42 -0.87
CA PRO A 78 -39.15 8.90 -0.99
C PRO A 78 -38.95 9.43 -2.42
N ASP A 79 -38.31 8.66 -3.29
CA ASP A 79 -38.14 8.95 -4.72
C ASP A 79 -39.35 8.55 -5.58
N ARG A 80 -40.47 8.15 -4.97
CA ARG A 80 -41.68 7.63 -5.60
C ARG A 80 -41.43 6.38 -6.45
N SER A 81 -40.50 5.53 -6.03
CA SER A 81 -40.29 4.21 -6.63
C SER A 81 -40.77 3.11 -5.70
N TYR A 82 -41.08 1.94 -6.25
CA TYR A 82 -41.41 0.71 -5.49
C TYR A 82 -40.22 -0.25 -5.47
N ARG A 83 -39.37 -0.21 -6.47
CA ARG A 83 -38.18 -1.05 -6.67
C ARG A 83 -38.47 -2.55 -6.74
N GLY A 84 -39.60 -2.91 -7.38
CA GLY A 84 -40.10 -4.28 -7.43
C GLY A 84 -39.21 -5.29 -8.17
N ASN A 85 -38.21 -4.84 -8.90
CA ASN A 85 -37.21 -5.66 -9.60
C ASN A 85 -35.90 -5.85 -8.82
N ARG A 86 -35.81 -5.34 -7.58
CA ARG A 86 -34.63 -5.44 -6.70
C ARG A 86 -34.93 -6.35 -5.52
N ALA A 87 -33.92 -7.10 -5.04
CA ALA A 87 -34.00 -7.86 -3.81
C ALA A 87 -34.25 -6.91 -2.61
N MET A 88 -35.29 -7.18 -1.85
CA MET A 88 -35.63 -6.46 -0.63
C MET A 88 -34.84 -7.05 0.54
N THR A 89 -34.39 -6.20 1.45
CA THR A 89 -33.78 -6.66 2.69
C THR A 89 -34.87 -7.24 3.62
N ARG A 90 -34.51 -8.15 4.53
CA ARG A 90 -35.44 -8.66 5.55
C ARG A 90 -36.03 -7.57 6.42
N TYR A 91 -35.33 -6.47 6.60
CA TYR A 91 -35.73 -5.32 7.39
C TYR A 91 -36.78 -4.46 6.66
N GLU A 92 -36.57 -4.18 5.38
CA GLU A 92 -37.57 -3.50 4.54
C GLU A 92 -38.87 -4.30 4.47
N PHE A 93 -38.77 -5.60 4.34
CA PHE A 93 -39.93 -6.50 4.37
C PHE A 93 -40.66 -6.44 5.73
N ALA A 94 -39.93 -6.52 6.84
CA ALA A 94 -40.52 -6.47 8.18
C ALA A 94 -41.20 -5.13 8.47
N ALA A 95 -40.57 -4.02 8.06
CA ALA A 95 -41.14 -2.69 8.23
C ALA A 95 -42.43 -2.48 7.44
N GLY A 96 -42.44 -2.87 6.15
CA GLY A 96 -43.64 -2.80 5.31
C GLY A 96 -44.75 -3.70 5.77
N LEU A 97 -44.42 -4.95 6.20
CA LEU A 97 -45.38 -5.88 6.75
C LEU A 97 -46.02 -5.35 8.06
N ASN A 98 -45.21 -4.80 8.97
CA ASN A 98 -45.72 -4.23 10.21
C ASN A 98 -46.66 -3.06 9.95
N ALA A 99 -46.31 -2.14 9.04
CA ALA A 99 -47.18 -1.02 8.65
C ALA A 99 -48.53 -1.50 8.12
N CYS A 100 -48.55 -2.50 7.25
CA CYS A 100 -49.80 -3.06 6.77
C CYS A 100 -50.58 -3.83 7.84
N LEU A 101 -49.92 -4.54 8.74
CA LEU A 101 -50.60 -5.25 9.85
C LEU A 101 -51.27 -4.27 10.83
N ASP A 102 -50.64 -3.10 11.11
CA ASP A 102 -51.26 -2.06 11.96
C ASP A 102 -52.57 -1.54 11.39
N VAL A 103 -52.64 -1.30 10.09
CA VAL A 103 -53.86 -0.86 9.41
C VAL A 103 -54.89 -1.94 9.37
N ILE A 104 -54.50 -3.17 9.06
CA ILE A 104 -55.42 -4.32 9.00
C ILE A 104 -56.06 -4.59 10.37
N VAL A 105 -55.28 -4.52 11.45
CA VAL A 105 -55.79 -4.66 12.82
C VAL A 105 -56.88 -3.63 13.15
N GLN A 106 -56.69 -2.37 12.66
CA GLN A 106 -57.71 -1.31 12.85
C GLN A 106 -58.98 -1.57 12.03
N LEU A 107 -58.88 -2.18 10.86
CA LEU A 107 -59.99 -2.43 9.96
C LEU A 107 -60.86 -3.66 10.36
N ILE A 108 -60.25 -4.70 10.96
CA ILE A 108 -60.92 -5.95 11.32
C ILE A 108 -61.88 -5.74 12.52
N GLY A 109 -61.67 -4.76 13.37
CA GLY A 109 -62.53 -4.51 14.54
C GLY A 109 -62.50 -5.61 15.60
N PRO A 110 -63.30 -5.49 16.70
CA PRO A 110 -63.19 -6.36 17.86
C PRO A 110 -63.77 -7.81 17.71
N ASP A 111 -64.39 -8.14 16.58
CA ASP A 111 -65.13 -9.40 16.41
C ASP A 111 -64.39 -10.53 15.66
N GLY A 112 -63.13 -10.34 15.25
CA GLY A 112 -62.33 -11.35 14.52
C GLY A 112 -61.36 -12.10 15.42
N ASN A 113 -61.79 -13.19 16.05
CA ASN A 113 -61.15 -13.67 17.27
C ASN A 113 -59.88 -14.54 17.13
N SER A 114 -59.54 -15.19 16.04
CA SER A 114 -58.36 -16.11 16.02
C SER A 114 -57.22 -15.60 15.13
N GLU A 115 -57.55 -14.92 14.09
CA GLU A 115 -56.55 -14.36 13.15
C GLU A 115 -55.92 -13.10 13.71
N LEU A 116 -56.67 -12.31 14.47
CA LEU A 116 -56.21 -11.12 15.15
C LEU A 116 -55.11 -11.40 16.21
N GLU A 117 -55.26 -12.51 16.97
CA GLU A 117 -54.23 -12.90 17.94
C GLU A 117 -52.91 -13.31 17.26
N THR A 118 -53.00 -13.98 16.10
CA THR A 118 -51.84 -14.35 15.33
C THR A 118 -51.12 -13.10 14.75
N ILE A 119 -51.89 -12.15 14.28
CA ILE A 119 -51.37 -10.85 13.78
C ILE A 119 -50.69 -10.05 14.91
N LYS A 120 -51.32 -9.95 16.08
CA LYS A 120 -50.72 -9.27 17.24
C LYS A 120 -49.44 -9.94 17.71
N ARG A 121 -49.35 -11.25 17.72
CA ARG A 121 -48.13 -11.96 18.07
C ARG A 121 -47.02 -11.70 17.09
N LEU A 122 -47.30 -11.66 15.78
CA LEU A 122 -46.33 -11.30 14.76
C LEU A 122 -45.85 -9.85 14.92
N GLN A 123 -46.75 -8.91 15.24
CA GLN A 123 -46.35 -7.52 15.52
C GLN A 123 -45.43 -7.42 16.74
N GLU A 124 -45.71 -8.15 17.81
CA GLU A 124 -44.87 -8.19 19.01
C GLU A 124 -43.49 -8.80 18.71
N GLU A 125 -43.44 -9.89 17.93
CA GLU A 125 -42.16 -10.51 17.49
C GLU A 125 -41.34 -9.55 16.62
N PHE A 126 -41.96 -8.90 15.64
CA PHE A 126 -41.27 -7.89 14.80
C PHE A 126 -40.86 -6.64 15.57
N ALA A 127 -41.68 -6.17 16.52
CA ALA A 127 -41.32 -5.02 17.36
C ALA A 127 -40.08 -5.33 18.24
N ALA A 128 -39.98 -6.56 18.75
CA ALA A 128 -38.83 -7.03 19.52
C ALA A 128 -37.56 -7.13 18.65
N GLU A 129 -37.67 -7.66 17.42
CA GLU A 129 -36.53 -7.68 16.47
C GLU A 129 -36.07 -6.28 16.08
N LEU A 130 -37.02 -5.38 15.77
CA LEU A 130 -36.70 -3.98 15.43
C LEU A 130 -36.05 -3.23 16.59
N ALA A 131 -36.50 -3.45 17.83
CA ALA A 131 -35.86 -2.88 19.01
C ALA A 131 -34.42 -3.38 19.20
N THR A 132 -34.18 -4.68 18.96
CA THR A 132 -32.85 -5.28 19.02
C THR A 132 -31.92 -4.68 17.95
N ILE A 133 -32.43 -4.50 16.72
CA ILE A 133 -31.67 -3.90 15.62
C ILE A 133 -31.35 -2.45 15.90
N ARG A 134 -32.31 -1.67 16.40
CA ARG A 134 -32.11 -0.28 16.79
C ARG A 134 -30.98 -0.19 17.83
N GLY A 135 -31.02 -1.03 18.89
CA GLY A 135 -29.94 -1.08 19.86
C GLY A 135 -28.56 -1.43 19.29
N ARG A 136 -28.52 -2.29 18.26
CA ARG A 136 -27.25 -2.61 17.56
C ARG A 136 -26.77 -1.46 16.69
N VAL A 137 -27.68 -0.74 16.05
CA VAL A 137 -27.33 0.47 15.26
C VAL A 137 -26.81 1.57 16.19
N ASP A 138 -27.50 1.84 17.30
CA ASP A 138 -27.06 2.83 18.30
C ASP A 138 -25.67 2.48 18.86
N THR A 139 -25.38 1.19 19.08
CA THR A 139 -24.05 0.72 19.52
C THR A 139 -23.01 0.93 18.43
N LEU A 140 -23.30 0.58 17.17
CA LEU A 140 -22.38 0.78 16.06
C LEU A 140 -22.11 2.27 15.80
N GLU A 141 -23.12 3.12 15.93
CA GLU A 141 -22.94 4.58 15.82
C GLU A 141 -22.05 5.10 16.94
N ALA A 142 -22.22 4.62 18.18
CA ALA A 142 -21.34 4.97 19.28
C ALA A 142 -19.91 4.47 19.08
N ASP A 143 -19.72 3.24 18.62
CA ASP A 143 -18.41 2.66 18.31
C ASP A 143 -17.71 3.44 17.18
N VAL A 144 -18.44 3.83 16.14
CA VAL A 144 -17.90 4.67 15.04
C VAL A 144 -17.51 6.05 15.56
N ALA A 145 -18.34 6.68 16.40
CA ALA A 145 -18.02 7.99 17.00
C ALA A 145 -16.79 7.91 17.92
N GLU A 146 -16.63 6.80 18.67
CA GLU A 146 -15.42 6.56 19.48
C GLU A 146 -14.19 6.32 18.61
N LEU A 147 -14.31 5.55 17.51
CA LEU A 147 -13.23 5.37 16.56
C LEU A 147 -12.83 6.67 15.88
N GLU A 148 -13.79 7.50 15.47
CA GLU A 148 -13.52 8.82 14.89
C GLU A 148 -12.85 9.77 15.90
N ALA A 149 -13.28 9.77 17.17
CA ALA A 149 -12.71 10.59 18.22
C ALA A 149 -11.28 10.19 18.60
N ASN A 150 -10.94 8.91 18.47
CA ASN A 150 -9.63 8.36 18.78
C ASN A 150 -8.70 8.24 17.54
N GLN A 151 -9.20 8.55 16.34
CA GLN A 151 -8.36 8.62 15.15
C GLN A 151 -7.42 9.82 15.22
N PHE A 152 -6.12 9.59 15.00
CA PHE A 152 -5.10 10.64 14.96
C PHE A 152 -5.45 11.74 13.94
N SER A 153 -6.03 11.35 12.80
CA SER A 153 -6.60 12.24 11.78
C SER A 153 -7.43 11.42 10.79
N THR A 154 -8.49 11.99 10.23
CA THR A 154 -9.24 11.37 9.12
C THR A 154 -8.44 11.37 7.81
N THR A 155 -7.48 12.28 7.68
CA THR A 155 -6.64 12.44 6.48
C THR A 155 -5.25 11.82 6.62
N THR A 156 -4.75 11.61 7.87
CA THR A 156 -3.40 11.09 8.13
C THR A 156 -3.48 9.73 8.81
N LYS A 157 -2.80 8.73 8.24
CA LYS A 157 -2.66 7.39 8.79
C LYS A 157 -1.23 7.19 9.30
N LEU A 158 -1.11 6.72 10.53
CA LEU A 158 0.18 6.25 11.06
C LEU A 158 0.34 4.77 10.70
N LYS A 159 1.50 4.43 10.11
CA LYS A 159 1.93 3.06 9.84
C LYS A 159 3.31 2.85 10.42
N GLY A 160 3.48 1.83 11.21
CA GLY A 160 4.76 1.48 11.81
C GLY A 160 5.37 0.21 11.21
N GLN A 161 6.69 0.20 11.13
CA GLN A 161 7.48 -0.98 10.81
C GLN A 161 8.69 -1.04 11.74
N LEU A 162 8.87 -2.19 12.38
CA LEU A 162 10.08 -2.54 13.14
C LEU A 162 10.73 -3.73 12.45
N ASP A 163 11.97 -3.57 12.04
CA ASP A 163 12.84 -4.63 11.57
C ASP A 163 13.93 -4.87 12.62
N ALA A 164 14.14 -6.13 13.00
CA ALA A 164 15.17 -6.54 13.93
C ALA A 164 15.95 -7.70 13.32
N HIS A 165 17.27 -7.61 13.33
CA HIS A 165 18.17 -8.58 12.74
C HIS A 165 19.03 -9.22 13.83
N LEU A 166 19.11 -10.53 13.79
CA LEU A 166 20.11 -11.31 14.53
C LEU A 166 21.10 -11.83 13.50
N VAL A 167 22.35 -11.38 13.58
CA VAL A 167 23.44 -11.74 12.67
C VAL A 167 24.35 -12.74 13.38
N ILE A 168 24.61 -13.85 12.71
CA ILE A 168 25.40 -14.97 13.24
C ILE A 168 26.50 -15.27 12.23
N PRO A 169 27.74 -14.84 12.46
CA PRO A 169 28.86 -15.21 11.62
C PRO A 169 29.10 -16.75 11.71
N PHE A 170 29.26 -17.40 10.56
CA PHE A 170 29.61 -18.82 10.49
C PHE A 170 31.10 -19.01 10.16
N ASP A 171 31.59 -18.18 9.24
CA ASP A 171 32.96 -18.13 8.79
C ASP A 171 33.21 -16.73 8.24
N THR A 172 34.25 -16.05 8.67
CA THR A 172 34.55 -14.67 8.23
C THR A 172 36.03 -14.36 8.40
N ASP A 173 36.62 -13.85 7.34
CA ASP A 173 37.96 -13.24 7.37
C ASP A 173 37.91 -11.72 7.54
N VAL A 174 36.71 -11.17 7.78
CA VAL A 174 36.48 -9.75 7.99
C VAL A 174 37.04 -9.29 9.32
N GLN A 175 37.87 -8.28 9.27
CA GLN A 175 38.40 -7.60 10.45
C GLN A 175 37.76 -6.22 10.63
N VAL A 176 37.49 -5.87 11.86
CA VAL A 176 36.92 -4.57 12.25
C VAL A 176 37.87 -3.80 13.13
N ASP A 177 37.87 -2.49 12.99
CA ASP A 177 38.60 -1.56 13.87
C ASP A 177 37.72 -1.26 15.08
N THR A 178 38.06 -1.84 16.24
CA THR A 178 37.28 -1.69 17.48
C THR A 178 37.75 -0.56 18.36
N ASP A 179 38.99 -0.05 18.18
CA ASP A 179 39.60 1.00 19.00
C ASP A 179 39.72 2.35 18.25
N ALA A 180 39.27 2.42 17.01
CA ALA A 180 39.24 3.59 16.16
C ALA A 180 40.63 4.19 15.86
N ASP A 181 41.65 3.34 15.77
CA ASP A 181 43.01 3.75 15.40
C ASP A 181 43.25 3.73 13.89
N GLY A 182 42.24 3.29 13.10
CA GLY A 182 42.25 3.18 11.65
C GLY A 182 42.85 1.86 11.13
N ILE A 183 43.08 0.87 12.02
CA ILE A 183 43.58 -0.47 11.69
C ILE A 183 42.52 -1.50 12.09
N ALA A 184 41.98 -2.21 11.10
CA ALA A 184 41.10 -3.34 11.38
C ALA A 184 41.96 -4.52 11.87
N ASP A 185 41.82 -4.90 13.17
CA ASP A 185 42.65 -5.88 13.82
C ASP A 185 41.87 -6.93 14.66
N THR A 186 40.57 -6.82 14.70
CA THR A 186 39.67 -7.72 15.44
C THR A 186 38.75 -8.45 14.48
N ASP A 187 38.71 -9.78 14.57
CA ASP A 187 37.80 -10.58 13.74
C ASP A 187 36.33 -10.29 14.07
N ALA A 188 35.49 -10.12 13.02
CA ALA A 188 34.05 -9.85 13.15
C ALA A 188 33.26 -11.16 13.34
N ASP A 189 33.60 -11.97 14.36
CA ASP A 189 33.07 -13.31 14.58
C ASP A 189 31.98 -13.39 15.70
N GLU A 190 31.60 -12.26 16.27
CA GLU A 190 30.60 -12.20 17.33
C GLU A 190 29.17 -12.10 16.78
N VAL A 191 28.20 -12.70 17.49
CA VAL A 191 26.78 -12.59 17.18
C VAL A 191 26.29 -11.19 17.53
N THR A 192 25.72 -10.49 16.55
CA THR A 192 25.22 -9.13 16.71
C THR A 192 23.71 -9.05 16.60
N PHE A 193 23.15 -8.00 17.19
CA PHE A 193 21.73 -7.67 17.09
C PHE A 193 21.57 -6.20 16.76
N GLU A 194 20.79 -5.93 15.72
CA GLU A 194 20.51 -4.57 15.28
C GLU A 194 19.03 -4.40 14.97
N TYR A 195 18.57 -3.16 14.93
CA TYR A 195 17.17 -2.90 14.60
C TYR A 195 16.97 -1.54 13.94
N ARG A 196 15.87 -1.44 13.16
CA ARG A 196 15.35 -0.20 12.61
C ARG A 196 13.85 -0.10 12.87
N THR A 197 13.40 1.10 13.24
CA THR A 197 11.98 1.42 13.30
C THR A 197 11.67 2.59 12.37
N ARG A 198 10.64 2.43 11.55
CA ARG A 198 10.10 3.47 10.67
C ARG A 198 8.65 3.77 11.04
N LEU A 199 8.31 5.05 11.22
CA LEU A 199 6.97 5.55 11.46
C LEU A 199 6.56 6.45 10.29
N ASN A 200 5.64 5.98 9.45
CA ASN A 200 5.15 6.72 8.31
C ASN A 200 3.84 7.45 8.68
N LEU A 201 3.84 8.76 8.53
CA LEU A 201 2.66 9.61 8.58
C LEU A 201 2.20 9.83 7.12
N ASP A 202 1.27 9.00 6.67
CA ASP A 202 0.72 9.07 5.31
C ASP A 202 -0.56 9.91 5.32
N THR A 203 -0.52 11.12 4.76
CA THR A 203 -1.64 12.05 4.64
C THR A 203 -2.15 12.07 3.21
N SER A 204 -3.46 11.95 3.02
CA SER A 204 -4.11 12.12 1.72
C SER A 204 -5.13 13.26 1.79
N PHE A 205 -5.13 14.14 0.79
CA PHE A 205 -6.05 15.27 0.70
C PHE A 205 -7.22 14.98 -0.25
N THR A 206 -6.98 14.15 -1.25
CA THR A 206 -7.96 13.82 -2.30
C THR A 206 -8.47 12.38 -2.24
N GLY A 207 -7.82 11.52 -1.43
CA GLY A 207 -8.06 10.08 -1.38
C GLY A 207 -7.20 9.27 -2.36
N GLU A 208 -6.58 9.93 -3.35
CA GLU A 208 -5.73 9.32 -4.38
C GLU A 208 -4.28 9.80 -4.32
N ASP A 209 -3.99 10.81 -3.52
CA ASP A 209 -2.68 11.40 -3.29
C ASP A 209 -2.06 10.92 -1.97
N ARG A 210 -0.77 11.16 -1.78
CA ARG A 210 -0.07 10.84 -0.54
C ARG A 210 1.06 11.83 -0.26
N LEU A 211 0.94 12.55 0.85
CA LEU A 211 2.04 13.21 1.49
C LEU A 211 2.60 12.27 2.56
N ARG A 212 3.84 11.82 2.40
CA ARG A 212 4.54 11.02 3.40
C ARG A 212 5.53 11.88 4.17
N THR A 213 5.50 11.73 5.48
CA THR A 213 6.60 12.10 6.37
C THR A 213 7.00 10.85 7.13
N ARG A 214 8.24 10.39 6.98
CA ARG A 214 8.77 9.21 7.66
C ARG A 214 9.74 9.64 8.74
N LEU A 215 9.55 9.09 9.93
CA LEU A 215 10.51 9.14 11.02
C LEU A 215 11.21 7.79 11.10
N GLN A 216 12.52 7.80 11.22
CA GLN A 216 13.34 6.59 11.37
C GLN A 216 14.22 6.70 12.61
N PHE A 217 14.39 5.59 13.29
CA PHE A 217 15.40 5.42 14.35
C PHE A 217 15.82 3.97 14.44
N GLY A 218 17.02 3.75 14.86
CA GLY A 218 17.57 2.41 15.02
C GLY A 218 19.02 2.45 15.46
N ASP A 219 19.56 1.28 15.69
CA ASP A 219 20.95 1.04 16.00
C ASP A 219 21.45 -0.12 15.15
N SER A 220 22.43 0.16 14.31
CA SER A 220 23.11 -0.82 13.50
C SER A 220 24.58 -0.43 13.42
N ASN A 221 25.44 -1.42 13.39
CA ASN A 221 26.87 -1.24 13.17
C ASN A 221 27.28 -1.95 11.88
N ASN A 222 26.87 -1.37 10.76
CA ASN A 222 27.01 -1.91 9.43
C ASN A 222 28.45 -2.25 9.04
N SER A 223 29.42 -1.49 9.52
CA SER A 223 30.83 -1.70 9.22
C SER A 223 31.43 -2.96 9.84
N ALA A 224 30.65 -3.66 10.71
CA ALA A 224 31.12 -4.84 11.43
C ALA A 224 30.72 -6.16 10.77
N THR A 225 29.91 -6.15 9.70
CA THR A 225 29.41 -7.42 9.13
C THR A 225 30.19 -7.93 7.93
N GLY A 226 30.98 -7.09 7.25
CA GLY A 226 31.66 -7.47 6.01
C GLY A 226 30.75 -7.99 4.88
N ILE A 227 29.44 -7.83 5.04
CA ILE A 227 28.47 -8.06 3.98
C ILE A 227 28.45 -6.80 3.14
N PRO A 228 28.78 -6.86 1.84
CA PRO A 228 28.67 -5.72 0.95
C PRO A 228 27.27 -5.12 0.97
N GLY A 229 27.15 -3.79 1.03
CA GLY A 229 25.87 -3.07 1.12
C GLY A 229 25.15 -3.25 2.46
N ASN A 230 25.70 -4.04 3.39
CA ASN A 230 25.11 -4.36 4.70
C ASN A 230 23.79 -5.13 4.66
N LEU A 231 22.91 -4.89 5.63
CA LEU A 231 21.59 -5.52 5.67
C LEU A 231 20.52 -4.56 5.16
N ALA A 232 19.67 -5.06 4.31
CA ALA A 232 18.45 -4.35 3.93
C ALA A 232 17.63 -4.01 5.17
N ARG A 233 17.17 -2.77 5.24
CA ARG A 233 16.40 -2.27 6.38
C ARG A 233 17.21 -2.13 7.68
N ASP A 234 18.47 -1.87 7.58
CA ASP A 234 19.27 -1.40 8.69
C ASP A 234 18.92 0.07 9.06
N GLY A 235 19.43 0.60 10.13
CA GLY A 235 19.05 1.93 10.57
C GLY A 235 20.04 2.60 11.51
N GLY A 236 21.28 2.85 11.04
CA GLY A 236 22.37 3.45 11.78
C GLY A 236 22.16 4.92 12.20
N THR A 237 21.08 5.24 12.93
CA THR A 237 20.83 6.58 13.47
C THR A 237 21.37 6.79 14.88
N GLY A 238 22.05 5.79 15.46
CA GLY A 238 22.53 5.82 16.84
C GLY A 238 21.39 6.06 17.85
N ASN A 239 20.22 5.48 17.59
CA ASN A 239 18.97 5.65 18.37
C ASN A 239 18.38 7.08 18.33
N ASN A 240 18.86 7.98 17.48
CA ASN A 240 18.23 9.28 17.29
C ASN A 240 17.08 9.17 16.33
N VAL A 241 15.99 9.91 16.59
CA VAL A 241 14.88 10.02 15.66
C VAL A 241 15.26 11.04 14.58
N VAL A 242 15.26 10.59 13.33
CA VAL A 242 15.54 11.43 12.15
C VAL A 242 14.32 11.47 11.24
N ILE A 243 14.22 12.54 10.44
CA ILE A 243 13.28 12.58 9.33
C ILE A 243 13.95 11.84 8.18
N ASP A 244 13.36 10.73 7.77
CA ASP A 244 13.88 9.88 6.72
C ASP A 244 13.31 10.30 5.35
N ASP A 245 11.99 10.22 5.13
CA ASP A 245 11.36 10.68 3.89
C ASP A 245 10.47 11.89 4.10
N VAL A 246 10.45 12.80 3.14
CA VAL A 246 9.41 13.82 2.97
C VAL A 246 9.11 13.96 1.49
N TYR A 247 7.97 13.42 1.04
CA TYR A 247 7.56 13.55 -0.35
C TYR A 247 6.04 13.61 -0.51
N TYR A 248 5.61 14.19 -1.65
CA TYR A 248 4.22 14.22 -2.08
C TYR A 248 4.07 13.53 -3.43
N SER A 249 3.28 12.47 -3.49
CA SER A 249 2.92 11.76 -4.71
C SER A 249 1.45 11.95 -5.03
N PHE A 250 1.14 12.18 -6.30
CA PHE A 250 -0.21 12.53 -6.76
C PHE A 250 -0.49 12.04 -8.19
N PRO A 251 -1.73 11.62 -8.48
CA PRO A 251 -2.14 11.29 -9.83
C PRO A 251 -2.48 12.56 -10.64
N VAL A 252 -2.18 12.54 -11.94
CA VAL A 252 -2.59 13.55 -12.91
C VAL A 252 -3.43 12.88 -13.99
N GLY A 253 -4.73 12.83 -13.77
CA GLY A 253 -5.63 12.04 -14.59
C GLY A 253 -5.44 10.53 -14.38
N SER A 254 -5.75 9.72 -15.40
CA SER A 254 -5.75 8.26 -15.28
C SER A 254 -4.47 7.57 -15.74
N ARG A 255 -3.48 8.30 -16.24
CA ARG A 255 -2.29 7.73 -16.89
C ARG A 255 -0.98 8.30 -16.42
N VAL A 256 -1.00 9.33 -15.60
CA VAL A 256 0.21 10.01 -15.13
C VAL A 256 0.17 10.05 -13.61
N SER A 257 1.26 9.74 -12.96
CA SER A 257 1.52 10.05 -11.56
C SER A 257 2.76 10.90 -11.44
N GLY A 258 2.78 11.78 -10.47
CA GLY A 258 3.91 12.65 -10.16
C GLY A 258 4.38 12.48 -8.73
N ILE A 259 5.66 12.78 -8.50
CA ILE A 259 6.26 12.85 -7.18
C ILE A 259 7.10 14.11 -7.04
N ILE A 260 7.04 14.73 -5.88
CA ILE A 260 7.92 15.82 -5.46
C ILE A 260 8.41 15.45 -4.08
N ALA A 261 9.72 15.35 -3.91
CA ALA A 261 10.37 15.04 -2.65
C ALA A 261 11.20 16.23 -2.15
N ALA A 262 11.32 16.34 -0.85
CA ALA A 262 12.14 17.33 -0.17
C ALA A 262 13.22 16.69 0.70
N ASN A 263 13.17 15.37 0.88
CA ASN A 263 14.16 14.61 1.64
C ASN A 263 14.13 13.13 1.26
N SER A 264 15.31 12.53 1.19
CA SER A 264 15.57 11.10 1.02
C SER A 264 14.81 10.49 -0.15
N ILE A 265 15.15 10.87 -1.35
CA ILE A 265 14.68 10.23 -2.56
C ILE A 265 15.89 9.62 -3.26
N VAL A 266 15.74 8.39 -3.73
CA VAL A 266 16.73 7.63 -4.47
C VAL A 266 16.17 7.23 -5.83
N SER A 267 17.01 6.77 -6.74
CA SER A 267 16.60 6.54 -8.14
C SER A 267 15.47 5.54 -8.31
N ASP A 268 15.42 4.48 -7.49
CA ASP A 268 14.36 3.46 -7.52
C ASP A 268 13.00 4.01 -7.06
N ASP A 269 12.97 5.09 -6.30
CA ASP A 269 11.76 5.80 -5.92
C ASP A 269 11.01 6.42 -7.12
N PHE A 270 11.68 6.67 -8.22
CA PHE A 270 11.05 7.22 -9.42
C PHE A 270 10.50 6.17 -10.36
N VAL A 271 10.89 4.90 -10.24
CA VAL A 271 10.50 3.85 -11.18
C VAL A 271 9.22 3.14 -10.76
N SER A 272 8.47 2.67 -11.73
CA SER A 272 7.23 1.92 -11.51
C SER A 272 7.48 0.49 -11.06
N SER A 273 8.65 -0.06 -11.34
CA SER A 273 9.05 -1.41 -10.95
C SER A 273 10.55 -1.58 -11.06
N THR A 274 11.14 -2.24 -10.08
CA THR A 274 12.53 -2.72 -10.11
C THR A 274 12.70 -4.04 -10.85
N ILE A 275 11.61 -4.64 -11.34
CA ILE A 275 11.53 -5.90 -12.11
C ILE A 275 11.94 -7.13 -11.30
N VAL A 276 12.99 -7.06 -10.48
CA VAL A 276 13.49 -8.22 -9.72
C VAL A 276 12.67 -8.49 -8.47
N PRO A 277 12.36 -9.76 -8.14
CA PRO A 277 11.50 -10.12 -7.00
C PRO A 277 12.24 -10.17 -5.66
N PHE A 278 13.57 -9.97 -5.64
CA PHE A 278 14.39 -10.20 -4.45
C PHE A 278 14.46 -8.98 -3.55
N ASP A 279 14.28 -7.76 -4.07
CA ASP A 279 14.42 -6.49 -3.40
C ASP A 279 13.63 -6.41 -2.06
N GLY A 280 12.35 -6.68 -2.08
CA GLY A 280 11.53 -6.59 -0.87
C GLY A 280 11.78 -7.67 0.19
N PRO A 281 11.89 -8.96 -0.16
CA PRO A 281 12.03 -10.06 0.80
C PRO A 281 13.46 -10.36 1.24
N SER A 282 14.51 -9.98 0.49
CA SER A 282 15.93 -10.18 0.84
C SER A 282 16.26 -9.58 2.21
N VAL A 283 17.26 -10.14 2.87
CA VAL A 283 17.80 -9.65 4.15
C VAL A 283 19.06 -8.84 3.92
N GLY A 284 19.91 -9.22 2.96
CA GLY A 284 21.00 -8.40 2.45
C GLY A 284 20.47 -7.29 1.53
N ASP A 285 21.18 -6.18 1.45
CA ASP A 285 20.76 -5.01 0.66
C ASP A 285 20.93 -5.22 -0.86
N TYR A 286 21.69 -6.22 -1.27
CA TYR A 286 21.94 -6.58 -2.67
C TYR A 286 20.77 -7.35 -3.35
N GLY A 287 19.60 -7.42 -2.71
CA GLY A 287 18.39 -8.00 -3.32
C GLY A 287 17.77 -7.13 -4.42
N GLY A 288 17.92 -5.82 -4.36
CA GLY A 288 17.57 -4.87 -5.40
C GLY A 288 18.66 -4.68 -6.46
N PRO A 289 18.35 -4.04 -7.59
CA PRO A 289 19.36 -3.66 -8.58
C PRO A 289 20.27 -2.57 -8.06
N GLN A 290 21.55 -2.87 -7.88
CA GLN A 290 22.53 -1.99 -7.24
C GLN A 290 22.83 -0.72 -8.03
N PHE A 291 22.60 -0.71 -9.32
CA PHE A 291 22.81 0.47 -10.14
C PHE A 291 21.90 1.65 -9.79
N TYR A 292 20.77 1.43 -9.13
CA TYR A 292 19.90 2.53 -8.69
C TYR A 292 20.53 3.36 -7.56
N ASP A 293 21.34 2.74 -6.72
CA ASP A 293 21.99 3.39 -5.59
C ASP A 293 23.35 4.03 -5.96
N GLN A 294 23.84 3.76 -7.17
CA GLN A 294 25.18 4.17 -7.62
C GLN A 294 25.36 5.70 -7.68
N LEU A 295 24.31 6.43 -8.03
CA LEU A 295 24.38 7.88 -8.14
C LEU A 295 24.37 8.63 -6.79
N GLY A 296 24.06 7.91 -5.71
CA GLY A 296 24.38 8.30 -4.34
C GLY A 296 23.79 9.62 -3.83
N ILE A 297 22.81 10.21 -4.52
CA ILE A 297 22.17 11.46 -4.12
C ILE A 297 21.11 11.16 -3.05
N GLY A 298 21.53 10.54 -1.97
CA GLY A 298 20.70 10.33 -0.80
C GLY A 298 20.70 11.52 0.17
N GLY A 299 19.75 11.55 1.09
CA GLY A 299 19.71 12.54 2.16
C GLY A 299 18.83 13.75 1.86
N ASN A 300 19.28 14.96 2.10
CA ASN A 300 18.46 16.17 2.01
C ASN A 300 18.23 16.66 0.55
N SER A 301 17.65 15.79 -0.27
CA SER A 301 17.54 15.97 -1.71
C SER A 301 16.19 16.52 -2.13
N LEU A 302 16.20 17.46 -3.07
CA LEU A 302 15.03 17.80 -3.85
C LEU A 302 14.90 16.77 -4.97
N GLY A 303 13.77 16.08 -5.03
CA GLY A 303 13.44 15.13 -6.11
C GLY A 303 12.15 15.49 -6.81
N VAL A 304 12.11 15.30 -8.13
CA VAL A 304 10.90 15.46 -8.94
C VAL A 304 10.86 14.33 -9.96
N GLY A 305 9.73 13.63 -10.04
CA GLY A 305 9.57 12.55 -11.01
C GLY A 305 8.15 12.38 -11.49
N PHE A 306 8.00 11.58 -12.53
CA PHE A 306 6.70 11.19 -13.05
C PHE A 306 6.75 9.82 -13.73
N ASN A 307 5.61 9.14 -13.69
CA ASN A 307 5.36 7.88 -14.37
C ASN A 307 4.22 8.08 -15.37
N VAL A 308 4.38 7.62 -16.59
CA VAL A 308 3.39 7.75 -17.67
C VAL A 308 3.04 6.39 -18.24
N ALA A 309 1.81 5.94 -18.05
CA ALA A 309 1.27 4.76 -18.72
C ALA A 309 1.00 5.07 -20.20
N LEU A 310 1.94 4.71 -21.08
CA LEU A 310 1.83 4.85 -22.52
C LEU A 310 0.77 3.90 -23.08
N THR A 311 0.77 2.67 -22.59
CA THR A 311 -0.25 1.63 -22.86
C THR A 311 -0.62 0.92 -21.56
N GLU A 312 -1.40 -0.15 -21.63
CA GLU A 312 -1.71 -0.99 -20.46
C GLU A 312 -0.47 -1.72 -19.90
N ASN A 313 0.52 -1.97 -20.75
CA ASN A 313 1.72 -2.74 -20.43
C ASN A 313 3.02 -1.93 -20.49
N LEU A 314 2.99 -0.75 -21.09
CA LEU A 314 4.20 0.05 -21.32
C LEU A 314 4.11 1.33 -20.49
N ILE A 315 5.08 1.50 -19.58
CA ILE A 315 5.17 2.64 -18.67
C ILE A 315 6.53 3.30 -18.83
N PHE A 316 6.52 4.61 -19.00
CA PHE A 316 7.71 5.44 -19.01
C PHE A 316 7.82 6.18 -17.69
N ASP A 317 8.98 6.05 -17.04
CA ASP A 317 9.33 6.70 -15.81
C ASP A 317 10.45 7.69 -16.04
N ALA A 318 10.40 8.81 -15.32
CA ALA A 318 11.47 9.78 -15.31
C ALA A 318 11.60 10.43 -13.93
N GLY A 319 12.83 10.64 -13.51
CA GLY A 319 13.17 11.27 -12.24
C GLY A 319 14.36 12.19 -12.35
N TYR A 320 14.41 13.16 -11.46
CA TYR A 320 15.53 14.08 -11.25
C TYR A 320 15.65 14.35 -9.76
N ALA A 321 16.85 14.23 -9.23
CA ALA A 321 17.14 14.55 -7.84
C ALA A 321 18.45 15.34 -7.73
N THR A 322 18.63 16.06 -6.61
CA THR A 322 19.82 16.84 -6.31
C THR A 322 20.16 16.79 -4.83
N GLY A 323 21.41 16.49 -4.50
CA GLY A 323 21.94 16.50 -3.14
C GLY A 323 22.23 17.89 -2.60
N ALA A 324 22.58 18.82 -3.48
CA ALA A 324 23.03 20.18 -3.13
C ALA A 324 21.91 21.24 -3.18
N GLY A 325 20.64 20.84 -3.36
CA GLY A 325 19.54 21.76 -3.61
C GLY A 325 19.30 22.84 -2.54
N GLN A 326 19.78 22.64 -1.33
CA GLN A 326 19.71 23.59 -0.22
C GLN A 326 20.93 24.50 -0.11
N ASP A 327 22.02 24.21 -0.81
CA ASP A 327 23.25 25.03 -0.78
C ASP A 327 23.17 26.17 -1.80
N ALA A 328 23.17 27.41 -1.32
CA ALA A 328 23.07 28.57 -2.17
C ALA A 328 24.33 28.80 -3.06
N SER A 329 25.42 28.09 -2.81
CA SER A 329 26.64 28.15 -3.64
C SER A 329 26.62 27.14 -4.79
N GLN A 330 25.85 26.07 -4.67
CA GLN A 330 25.71 25.00 -5.65
C GLN A 330 24.34 25.07 -6.34
N GLY A 331 23.26 24.96 -5.57
CA GLY A 331 21.89 25.03 -6.09
C GLY A 331 21.39 23.69 -6.67
N ILE A 332 20.21 23.73 -7.28
CA ILE A 332 19.51 22.51 -7.74
C ILE A 332 20.06 21.91 -9.05
N PHE A 333 21.05 22.51 -9.67
CA PHE A 333 21.67 22.06 -10.92
C PHE A 333 23.12 21.61 -10.72
N ASP A 334 23.56 21.53 -9.49
CA ASP A 334 24.83 21.00 -9.07
C ASP A 334 24.59 19.74 -8.26
N GLU A 335 25.49 18.75 -8.29
CA GLU A 335 25.28 17.43 -7.65
C GLU A 335 23.87 16.88 -7.94
N TYR A 336 23.58 16.59 -9.19
CA TYR A 336 22.27 16.09 -9.61
C TYR A 336 22.37 14.73 -10.28
N GLU A 337 21.28 13.99 -10.21
CA GLU A 337 21.06 12.76 -10.97
C GLU A 337 19.75 12.82 -11.75
N TYR A 338 19.67 12.06 -12.82
CA TYR A 338 18.44 11.82 -13.55
C TYR A 338 18.31 10.35 -13.94
N ILE A 339 17.08 9.89 -14.01
CA ILE A 339 16.73 8.54 -14.44
C ILE A 339 15.62 8.57 -15.48
N PHE A 340 15.75 7.71 -16.49
CA PHE A 340 14.69 7.39 -17.43
C PHE A 340 14.57 5.88 -17.53
N GLN A 341 13.36 5.35 -17.32
CA GLN A 341 13.12 3.92 -17.44
C GLN A 341 11.89 3.64 -18.29
N LEU A 342 12.00 2.68 -19.19
CA LEU A 342 10.88 2.19 -19.97
C LEU A 342 10.59 0.75 -19.54
N ASN A 343 9.43 0.57 -18.91
CA ASN A 343 8.99 -0.72 -18.39
C ASN A 343 7.98 -1.36 -19.34
N TYR A 344 8.14 -2.62 -19.59
CA TYR A 344 7.12 -3.50 -20.12
C TYR A 344 6.68 -4.46 -19.01
N LEU A 345 5.49 -4.23 -18.46
CA LEU A 345 4.90 -5.02 -17.38
C LEU A 345 3.67 -5.73 -17.94
N SER A 346 3.69 -7.05 -17.95
CA SER A 346 2.64 -7.85 -18.58
C SER A 346 1.86 -8.70 -17.58
N ASP A 347 0.66 -9.15 -17.97
CA ASP A 347 -0.04 -10.22 -17.24
C ASP A 347 0.48 -11.61 -17.67
N GLY A 348 1.51 -11.64 -18.53
CA GLY A 348 2.13 -12.85 -19.08
C GLY A 348 3.35 -13.29 -18.27
N ILE A 349 4.23 -13.99 -18.98
CA ILE A 349 5.44 -14.57 -18.38
C ILE A 349 6.56 -13.52 -18.23
N ILE A 350 6.59 -12.47 -19.05
CA ILE A 350 7.75 -11.59 -19.19
C ILE A 350 7.42 -10.20 -18.68
N ASP A 351 8.21 -9.73 -17.72
CA ASP A 351 8.35 -8.32 -17.37
C ASP A 351 9.81 -7.89 -17.68
N ALA A 352 9.97 -6.70 -18.23
CA ALA A 352 11.29 -6.20 -18.63
C ALA A 352 11.36 -4.67 -18.51
N ALA A 353 12.57 -4.15 -18.31
CA ALA A 353 12.81 -2.71 -18.37
C ALA A 353 14.17 -2.40 -19.01
N VAL A 354 14.27 -1.19 -19.51
CA VAL A 354 15.55 -0.58 -19.91
C VAL A 354 15.65 0.75 -19.18
N THR A 355 16.78 0.96 -18.50
CA THR A 355 17.06 2.13 -17.71
C THR A 355 18.25 2.88 -18.27
N TYR A 356 18.18 4.20 -18.26
CA TYR A 356 19.28 5.11 -18.52
C TYR A 356 19.35 6.11 -17.36
N MET A 357 20.50 6.21 -16.74
CA MET A 357 20.78 7.11 -15.64
C MET A 357 22.03 7.91 -15.95
N GLY A 358 22.15 9.08 -15.34
CA GLY A 358 23.31 9.90 -15.40
C GLY A 358 23.20 11.06 -14.43
N GLY A 359 24.26 11.80 -14.26
CA GLY A 359 24.30 12.89 -13.32
C GLY A 359 25.60 13.67 -13.34
N SER A 360 25.70 14.59 -12.41
CA SER A 360 26.90 15.36 -12.09
C SER A 360 27.00 15.39 -10.58
N SER A 361 27.78 14.49 -9.99
CA SER A 361 28.09 14.53 -8.55
C SER A 361 29.60 14.38 -8.34
N ASP A 362 30.10 14.88 -7.21
CA ASP A 362 31.51 14.66 -6.83
C ASP A 362 31.82 13.15 -6.62
N ALA A 363 30.78 12.32 -6.40
CA ALA A 363 30.88 10.88 -6.25
C ALA A 363 31.04 10.14 -7.59
N LEU A 364 30.58 10.76 -8.68
CA LEU A 364 30.61 10.20 -10.03
C LEU A 364 31.68 10.94 -10.86
N ASN A 365 32.90 10.84 -10.62
CA ASN A 365 34.01 11.33 -11.44
C ASN A 365 33.64 12.07 -12.75
N ASP A 366 32.71 13.03 -12.67
CA ASP A 366 32.37 14.04 -13.69
C ASP A 366 31.60 13.64 -14.96
N GLU A 367 30.84 12.61 -15.12
CA GLU A 367 29.93 12.41 -16.28
C GLU A 367 29.56 10.91 -16.52
N ASP A 368 29.48 10.11 -15.48
CA ASP A 368 29.18 8.69 -15.69
C ASP A 368 27.71 8.49 -16.07
N GLU A 369 27.53 7.68 -17.10
CA GLU A 369 26.21 7.25 -17.57
C GLU A 369 26.05 5.76 -17.31
N ILE A 370 24.87 5.37 -16.81
CA ILE A 370 24.53 3.99 -16.57
C ILE A 370 23.45 3.55 -17.56
N ILE A 371 23.69 2.43 -18.25
CA ILE A 371 22.68 1.77 -19.07
C ILE A 371 22.41 0.39 -18.49
N ALA A 372 21.15 0.13 -18.15
CA ALA A 372 20.77 -1.16 -17.59
C ALA A 372 19.60 -1.81 -18.33
N GLY A 373 19.61 -3.14 -18.33
CA GLY A 373 18.51 -3.98 -18.81
C GLY A 373 18.07 -4.94 -17.71
N LEU A 374 16.75 -4.98 -17.44
CA LEU A 374 16.15 -5.81 -16.41
C LEU A 374 15.15 -6.79 -17.02
N LEU A 375 15.08 -7.99 -16.49
CA LEU A 375 14.19 -9.05 -16.98
C LEU A 375 13.69 -9.91 -15.82
N SER A 376 12.38 -10.18 -15.82
CA SER A 376 11.78 -11.23 -15.02
C SER A 376 10.92 -12.15 -15.87
N LEU A 377 10.97 -13.45 -15.54
CA LEU A 377 10.23 -14.55 -16.19
C LEU A 377 9.39 -15.27 -15.12
N ASP A 378 8.12 -14.94 -15.03
CA ASP A 378 7.16 -15.57 -14.11
C ASP A 378 6.47 -16.79 -14.76
N PHE A 379 6.75 -17.97 -14.24
CA PHE A 379 6.14 -19.25 -14.66
C PHE A 379 4.96 -19.66 -13.76
N GLY A 380 4.45 -18.76 -12.93
CA GLY A 380 3.32 -18.95 -12.04
C GLY A 380 3.63 -19.67 -10.73
N GLY A 381 4.63 -20.53 -10.69
CA GLY A 381 5.09 -21.23 -9.48
C GLY A 381 6.50 -20.87 -9.06
N PHE A 382 7.30 -20.40 -9.98
CA PHE A 382 8.65 -19.89 -9.77
C PHE A 382 8.94 -18.75 -10.75
N GLU A 383 9.85 -17.90 -10.38
CA GLU A 383 10.27 -16.73 -11.14
C GLU A 383 11.77 -16.73 -11.29
N LEU A 384 12.27 -16.43 -12.50
CA LEU A 384 13.67 -16.17 -12.77
C LEU A 384 13.83 -14.71 -13.11
N ALA A 385 14.73 -14.02 -12.44
CA ALA A 385 14.93 -12.60 -12.70
C ALA A 385 16.39 -12.18 -12.55
N GLY A 386 16.69 -11.01 -13.09
CA GLY A 386 17.98 -10.39 -12.96
C GLY A 386 18.09 -9.11 -13.77
N TYR A 387 19.24 -8.47 -13.65
CA TYR A 387 19.60 -7.31 -14.43
C TYR A 387 21.07 -7.37 -14.87
N TYR A 388 21.41 -6.53 -15.83
CA TYR A 388 22.76 -6.19 -16.22
C TYR A 388 22.84 -4.68 -16.44
N ALA A 389 23.84 -4.05 -15.86
CA ALA A 389 24.12 -2.63 -15.99
C ALA A 389 25.59 -2.42 -16.35
N ASP A 390 25.86 -1.41 -17.15
CA ASP A 390 27.19 -0.96 -17.54
C ASP A 390 27.35 0.51 -17.19
N GLN A 391 28.46 0.84 -16.53
CA GLN A 391 28.91 2.18 -16.20
C GLN A 391 30.33 2.35 -16.71
N ASP A 392 30.51 2.94 -17.89
CA ASP A 392 31.84 3.21 -18.50
C ASP A 392 32.77 1.99 -18.64
N GLY A 393 32.21 0.79 -18.67
CA GLY A 393 32.94 -0.47 -18.83
C GLY A 393 33.10 -1.26 -17.53
N ASP A 394 32.62 -0.74 -16.41
CA ASP A 394 32.43 -1.49 -15.18
C ASP A 394 31.01 -2.07 -15.17
N ASP A 395 30.88 -3.34 -14.78
CA ASP A 395 29.65 -4.10 -14.88
C ASP A 395 29.02 -4.33 -13.51
N SER A 396 27.69 -4.15 -13.39
CA SER A 396 26.90 -4.64 -12.26
C SER A 396 25.81 -5.57 -12.77
N TYR A 397 25.63 -6.72 -12.13
CA TYR A 397 24.62 -7.67 -12.56
C TYR A 397 24.08 -8.53 -11.43
N GLN A 398 22.85 -8.97 -11.62
CA GLN A 398 22.16 -9.89 -10.71
C GLN A 398 21.45 -10.97 -11.50
N PHE A 399 21.42 -12.16 -10.96
CA PHE A 399 20.54 -13.23 -11.42
C PHE A 399 20.08 -14.11 -10.26
N GLY A 400 18.86 -14.57 -10.33
CA GLY A 400 18.30 -15.39 -9.26
C GLY A 400 16.99 -16.07 -9.62
N ALA A 401 16.49 -16.82 -8.64
CA ALA A 401 15.22 -17.52 -8.73
C ALA A 401 14.42 -17.32 -7.44
N ALA A 402 13.11 -17.16 -7.58
CA ALA A 402 12.18 -17.03 -6.47
C ALA A 402 10.99 -17.96 -6.59
N LEU A 403 10.44 -18.35 -5.44
CA LEU A 403 9.17 -19.05 -5.27
C LEU A 403 8.23 -18.11 -4.47
N PRO A 404 7.62 -17.11 -5.13
CA PRO A 404 7.03 -15.95 -4.46
C PRO A 404 5.83 -16.26 -3.56
N ASN A 405 5.20 -17.44 -3.74
CA ASN A 405 4.01 -17.82 -2.97
C ASN A 405 4.28 -18.90 -1.91
N LEU A 406 5.53 -19.29 -1.71
CA LEU A 406 5.89 -20.31 -0.73
C LEU A 406 6.05 -19.67 0.65
N LEU A 407 5.36 -20.20 1.67
CA LEU A 407 5.42 -19.79 3.08
C LEU A 407 4.96 -18.35 3.39
N GLY A 408 4.36 -17.67 2.45
CA GLY A 408 3.77 -16.33 2.63
C GLY A 408 4.38 -15.27 1.73
N ASP A 409 5.60 -14.82 1.96
CA ASP A 409 6.30 -13.81 1.15
C ASP A 409 7.40 -14.42 0.25
N GLY A 410 7.54 -15.76 0.29
CA GLY A 410 8.34 -16.51 -0.67
C GLY A 410 9.69 -17.00 -0.17
N VAL A 411 10.36 -17.73 -1.05
CA VAL A 411 11.73 -18.23 -0.91
C VAL A 411 12.51 -17.78 -2.13
N GLY A 412 13.73 -17.30 -1.97
CA GLY A 412 14.56 -16.87 -3.08
C GLY A 412 16.03 -17.17 -2.86
N ILE A 413 16.73 -17.19 -3.96
CA ILE A 413 18.19 -17.22 -4.01
C ILE A 413 18.64 -16.34 -5.16
N TYR A 414 19.65 -15.53 -4.91
CA TYR A 414 20.24 -14.68 -5.94
C TYR A 414 21.76 -14.55 -5.74
N TYR A 415 22.42 -14.17 -6.82
CA TYR A 415 23.78 -13.68 -6.87
C TYR A 415 23.76 -12.26 -7.43
N THR A 416 24.48 -11.35 -6.81
CA THR A 416 24.66 -9.97 -7.29
C THR A 416 26.14 -9.61 -7.22
N GLN A 417 26.61 -8.93 -8.26
CA GLN A 417 27.88 -8.21 -8.28
C GLN A 417 27.60 -6.75 -8.60
N ASP A 418 28.17 -5.84 -7.84
CA ASP A 418 28.09 -4.42 -8.11
C ASP A 418 29.27 -3.91 -8.98
N PHE A 419 29.35 -2.59 -9.22
CA PHE A 419 30.40 -1.98 -10.05
C PHE A 419 31.80 -1.98 -9.42
N ASP A 420 31.88 -2.18 -8.09
CA ASP A 420 33.12 -2.25 -7.33
C ASP A 420 33.60 -3.71 -7.12
N ASP A 421 33.08 -4.64 -7.91
CA ASP A 421 33.36 -6.09 -7.79
C ASP A 421 32.95 -6.72 -6.45
N ASN A 422 32.09 -6.06 -5.66
CA ASN A 422 31.51 -6.66 -4.47
C ASN A 422 30.52 -7.75 -4.87
N GLU A 423 30.65 -8.92 -4.29
CA GLU A 423 29.82 -10.09 -4.59
C GLU A 423 28.95 -10.47 -3.41
N VAL A 424 27.67 -10.74 -3.65
CA VAL A 424 26.74 -11.28 -2.66
C VAL A 424 25.97 -12.45 -3.22
N ILE A 425 25.93 -13.55 -2.44
CA ILE A 425 25.01 -14.67 -2.67
C ILE A 425 24.09 -14.74 -1.44
N GLU A 426 22.81 -14.61 -1.64
CA GLU A 426 21.84 -14.79 -0.56
C GLU A 426 20.81 -15.86 -0.92
N GLY A 427 20.51 -16.71 0.08
CA GLY A 427 19.35 -17.59 0.07
C GLY A 427 18.46 -17.26 1.27
N TYR A 428 17.23 -16.83 1.02
CA TYR A 428 16.27 -16.42 2.06
C TYR A 428 14.96 -17.20 2.00
N MET A 429 14.27 -17.23 3.15
CA MET A 429 12.92 -17.77 3.28
C MET A 429 12.05 -16.79 4.10
N SER A 430 11.10 -16.13 3.47
CA SER A 430 10.22 -15.16 4.14
C SER A 430 8.92 -15.83 4.56
N ALA A 431 8.72 -16.03 5.85
CA ALA A 431 7.59 -16.71 6.45
C ALA A 431 6.65 -15.74 7.18
N LYS A 432 5.43 -15.58 6.68
CA LYS A 432 4.40 -14.77 7.33
C LYS A 432 3.78 -15.52 8.50
N ILE A 433 4.18 -15.17 9.73
CA ILE A 433 3.68 -15.80 10.96
C ILE A 433 2.24 -15.36 11.24
N ASN A 434 1.94 -14.08 11.04
CA ASN A 434 0.58 -13.52 11.09
C ASN A 434 0.50 -12.20 10.31
N LYS A 435 -0.64 -11.51 10.32
CA LYS A 435 -0.84 -10.26 9.57
C LYS A 435 0.09 -9.10 9.97
N TYR A 436 0.76 -9.20 11.12
CA TYR A 436 1.65 -8.15 11.64
C TYR A 436 3.12 -8.57 11.67
N TRP A 437 3.42 -9.87 11.62
CA TRP A 437 4.75 -10.39 11.85
C TRP A 437 5.18 -11.34 10.74
N THR A 438 6.33 -11.02 10.12
CA THR A 438 7.05 -11.85 9.16
C THR A 438 8.43 -12.19 9.74
N LEU A 439 8.86 -13.43 9.61
CA LEU A 439 10.18 -13.92 9.99
C LEU A 439 10.93 -14.36 8.72
N THR A 440 12.13 -13.83 8.53
CA THR A 440 12.94 -14.11 7.33
C THR A 440 14.32 -14.59 7.76
N PRO A 441 14.55 -15.89 7.95
CA PRO A 441 15.89 -16.46 8.00
C PRO A 441 16.55 -16.41 6.63
N SER A 442 17.83 -16.09 6.62
CA SER A 442 18.68 -16.00 5.43
C SER A 442 20.08 -16.55 5.71
N VAL A 443 20.74 -16.99 4.65
CA VAL A 443 22.18 -17.27 4.63
C VAL A 443 22.78 -16.38 3.54
N ILE A 444 23.76 -15.57 3.94
CA ILE A 444 24.40 -14.57 3.08
C ILE A 444 25.89 -14.87 3.04
N TYR A 445 26.43 -15.04 1.84
CA TYR A 445 27.84 -14.97 1.55
C TYR A 445 28.14 -13.61 0.93
N GLY A 446 29.10 -12.89 1.46
CA GLY A 446 29.56 -11.60 0.96
C GLY A 446 31.06 -11.64 0.73
N ASN A 447 31.49 -11.03 -0.37
CA ASN A 447 32.91 -10.89 -0.72
C ASN A 447 33.16 -9.45 -1.20
N PRO A 448 33.63 -8.56 -0.32
CA PRO A 448 33.96 -7.20 -0.70
C PRO A 448 35.17 -7.17 -1.65
N ASP A 449 35.10 -6.36 -2.70
CA ASP A 449 36.20 -6.11 -3.67
C ASP A 449 36.76 -7.36 -4.36
N GLY A 450 36.04 -8.49 -4.36
CA GLY A 450 36.57 -9.77 -4.88
C GLY A 450 37.86 -10.24 -4.19
N GLY A 451 38.12 -9.73 -2.97
CA GLY A 451 39.35 -9.91 -2.22
C GLY A 451 39.35 -11.12 -1.28
N ASP A 452 40.24 -11.08 -0.26
CA ASP A 452 40.40 -12.16 0.75
C ASP A 452 39.54 -11.92 2.01
N ASN A 453 38.62 -10.94 2.02
CA ASN A 453 37.80 -10.54 3.18
C ASN A 453 36.38 -11.09 3.08
N ASP A 454 36.20 -12.31 2.61
CA ASP A 454 34.87 -12.90 2.46
C ASP A 454 34.28 -13.37 3.80
N GLY A 455 32.96 -13.48 3.82
CA GLY A 455 32.25 -13.94 5.02
C GLY A 455 30.95 -14.67 4.71
N LEU A 456 30.64 -15.66 5.56
CA LEU A 456 29.40 -16.41 5.53
C LEU A 456 28.60 -16.16 6.81
N TYR A 457 27.38 -15.68 6.65
CA TYR A 457 26.51 -15.27 7.74
C TYR A 457 25.15 -15.94 7.70
N GLY A 458 24.66 -16.36 8.87
CA GLY A 458 23.25 -16.64 9.09
C GLY A 458 22.57 -15.39 9.64
N VAL A 459 21.51 -14.92 9.03
CA VAL A 459 20.77 -13.76 9.50
C VAL A 459 19.31 -14.12 9.68
N VAL A 460 18.70 -13.64 10.77
CA VAL A 460 17.26 -13.78 10.99
C VAL A 460 16.65 -12.40 11.15
N ARG A 461 15.92 -11.95 10.13
CA ARG A 461 15.14 -10.71 10.20
C ARG A 461 13.74 -10.99 10.73
N SER A 462 13.32 -10.23 11.73
CA SER A 462 11.99 -10.21 12.31
C SER A 462 11.33 -8.86 11.98
N THR A 463 10.32 -8.85 11.10
CA THR A 463 9.62 -7.64 10.66
C THR A 463 8.24 -7.57 11.28
N PHE A 464 7.97 -6.52 12.05
CA PHE A 464 6.65 -6.20 12.58
C PHE A 464 6.07 -4.97 11.86
N LYS A 465 4.82 -5.10 11.33
CA LYS A 465 4.07 -4.01 10.70
C LYS A 465 2.78 -3.74 11.48
N PHE A 466 2.49 -2.48 11.79
CA PHE A 466 1.33 -2.06 12.60
C PHE A 466 0.78 -0.69 12.19
#